data_ae52bcb32aaddfa425c74451209d2641
#
_entry.id   ae52bcb32aaddfa425c74451209d2641
#
_cell.length_a   1.000
_cell.length_b   1.000
_cell.length_c   1.000
_cell.angle_alpha   90.00
_cell.angle_beta   90.00
_cell.angle_gamma   90.00
#
_symmetry.space_group_name_H-M   'P 1'
#
loop_
_entity.id
_entity.type
_entity.pdbx_description
1 polymer ?
#
loop_
_entity_poly.entity_id
_entity_poly.type
_entity_poly.pdbx_seq_one_letter_code
_entity_poly.pdbx_strand_id
1 'polypeptide(L)'
;MAHEFITILHTNDLHSHIENWPRIANWLKTRRAFLQAQGHFVLTFDIGDFIDRSDANTQASWGKANTDLLNDAGYDAVTIGNNEGLALPHDRMEDLYSQRKFAVLLDNILENNRQLPDWAEAYRIFVTPAGTRLSAFGLTAAYESTYPLNDWLPVQPLDVLPSLMQRVTAQSDIRILLSHLGLPTDQALADHFNELSVILGAHTHHLLPHGQRINRSLLAAAGKYGENVGEVTLEIDNHAIVAQAAHTIKFEDLPEVASESRFISNWQHTGGELLADQVMAFLPAKRSRKQQVTDCAQALMANFHTQIAMLSTGMFLQDLSAGPLNAFSLLTDMPHTINPMKIDIDGSVLLKLFDEVQSQRDHLFNLHINGSGFRGDTFGEMLFFGIQKADVDPDAHYEIASLDHYYFLPWFHSLQSAEVSFDFHGILRELMANYYQAHYAFKEIY
;
A
#
# COMPACT_ATOMS: atom_id res chain seq x y z
N MET A 1 37.77 13.17 -21.18
CA MET A 1 37.08 13.17 -19.86
C MET A 1 35.62 13.30 -20.16
N ALA A 2 34.84 12.30 -19.79
CA ALA A 2 33.40 12.30 -20.07
C ALA A 2 32.69 13.00 -18.90
N HIS A 3 32.24 14.21 -19.13
CA HIS A 3 31.39 14.96 -18.23
C HIS A 3 29.95 14.80 -18.71
N GLU A 4 29.05 14.34 -17.82
CA GLU A 4 27.65 14.10 -18.15
C GLU A 4 26.74 14.40 -16.97
N PHE A 5 25.45 14.59 -17.25
CA PHE A 5 24.40 14.75 -16.26
C PHE A 5 23.45 13.56 -16.32
N ILE A 6 23.14 13.01 -15.15
CA ILE A 6 22.12 11.98 -14.99
C ILE A 6 21.01 12.58 -14.14
N THR A 7 19.77 12.50 -14.61
CA THR A 7 18.61 12.96 -13.84
C THR A 7 17.65 11.79 -13.60
N ILE A 8 17.22 11.66 -12.36
CA ILE A 8 16.22 10.67 -11.92
C ILE A 8 14.96 11.43 -11.55
N LEU A 9 13.87 11.13 -12.25
CA LEU A 9 12.53 11.57 -11.90
C LEU A 9 11.89 10.47 -11.08
N HIS A 10 11.18 10.78 -10.00
CA HIS A 10 10.56 9.74 -9.18
C HIS A 10 9.22 10.15 -8.56
N THR A 11 8.40 9.13 -8.36
CA THR A 11 7.15 9.17 -7.58
C THR A 11 7.18 8.07 -6.52
N ASN A 12 6.38 8.22 -5.49
CA ASN A 12 6.19 7.23 -4.43
C ASN A 12 4.83 7.43 -3.75
N ASP A 13 4.28 6.34 -3.19
CA ASP A 13 3.09 6.37 -2.34
C ASP A 13 1.91 7.13 -2.98
N LEU A 14 1.63 6.89 -4.27
CA LEU A 14 0.49 7.53 -4.95
C LEU A 14 -0.85 7.05 -4.37
N HIS A 15 -0.95 5.79 -3.91
CA HIS A 15 -2.14 5.21 -3.29
C HIS A 15 -3.42 5.44 -4.11
N SER A 16 -3.33 5.30 -5.43
CA SER A 16 -4.45 5.52 -6.38
C SER A 16 -5.13 6.89 -6.26
N HIS A 17 -4.41 7.93 -5.81
CA HIS A 17 -4.86 9.32 -5.92
C HIS A 17 -4.78 9.81 -7.37
N ILE A 18 -5.63 9.22 -8.22
CA ILE A 18 -5.61 9.37 -9.68
C ILE A 18 -6.05 10.77 -10.12
N GLU A 19 -6.71 11.52 -9.25
CA GLU A 19 -7.00 12.93 -9.47
C GLU A 19 -5.75 13.78 -9.72
N ASN A 20 -4.61 13.39 -9.16
CA ASN A 20 -3.33 14.09 -9.33
C ASN A 20 -2.52 13.55 -10.55
N TRP A 21 -2.86 12.38 -11.05
CA TRP A 21 -2.08 11.68 -12.06
C TRP A 21 -1.92 12.41 -13.40
N PRO A 22 -2.95 13.05 -13.99
CA PRO A 22 -2.80 13.68 -15.32
C PRO A 22 -1.68 14.71 -15.40
N ARG A 23 -1.54 15.56 -14.37
CA ARG A 23 -0.46 16.56 -14.32
C ARG A 23 0.90 15.89 -14.08
N ILE A 24 0.95 14.92 -13.18
CA ILE A 24 2.18 14.15 -12.89
C ILE A 24 2.69 13.46 -14.15
N ALA A 25 1.85 12.68 -14.83
CA ALA A 25 2.23 11.96 -16.05
C ALA A 25 2.67 12.90 -17.18
N ASN A 26 1.95 14.01 -17.37
CA ASN A 26 2.34 15.03 -18.35
C ASN A 26 3.68 15.67 -18.00
N TRP A 27 3.89 16.02 -16.74
CA TRP A 27 5.15 16.61 -16.28
C TRP A 27 6.31 15.63 -16.44
N LEU A 28 6.17 14.38 -16.04
CA LEU A 28 7.22 13.36 -16.20
C LEU A 28 7.66 13.24 -17.68
N LYS A 29 6.70 13.14 -18.61
CA LYS A 29 6.97 13.04 -20.06
C LYS A 29 7.67 14.28 -20.60
N THR A 30 7.14 15.45 -20.28
CA THR A 30 7.66 16.72 -20.81
C THR A 30 9.01 17.07 -20.20
N ARG A 31 9.18 16.84 -18.89
CA ARG A 31 10.44 17.06 -18.18
C ARG A 31 11.54 16.12 -18.68
N ARG A 32 11.22 14.85 -18.87
CA ARG A 32 12.14 13.86 -19.46
C ARG A 32 12.61 14.32 -20.84
N ALA A 33 11.69 14.68 -21.72
CA ALA A 33 12.03 15.14 -23.08
C ALA A 33 12.88 16.42 -23.06
N PHE A 34 12.56 17.36 -22.18
CA PHE A 34 13.33 18.59 -22.01
C PHE A 34 14.77 18.32 -21.54
N LEU A 35 14.94 17.49 -20.54
CA LEU A 35 16.27 17.15 -20.01
C LEU A 35 17.11 16.35 -21.02
N GLN A 36 16.48 15.41 -21.73
CA GLN A 36 17.16 14.66 -22.80
C GLN A 36 17.62 15.58 -23.93
N ALA A 37 16.84 16.59 -24.29
CA ALA A 37 17.23 17.60 -25.28
C ALA A 37 18.43 18.47 -24.81
N GLN A 38 18.65 18.55 -23.50
CA GLN A 38 19.82 19.20 -22.90
C GLN A 38 21.03 18.24 -22.72
N GLY A 39 20.90 16.99 -23.14
CA GLY A 39 21.99 16.00 -23.07
C GLY A 39 22.05 15.22 -21.77
N HIS A 40 21.02 15.31 -20.90
CA HIS A 40 20.94 14.47 -19.69
C HIS A 40 20.57 13.03 -20.05
N PHE A 41 21.16 12.06 -19.35
CA PHE A 41 20.62 10.72 -19.27
C PHE A 41 19.52 10.70 -18.21
N VAL A 42 18.30 10.33 -18.60
CA VAL A 42 17.13 10.46 -17.70
C VAL A 42 16.53 9.10 -17.43
N LEU A 43 16.32 8.79 -16.13
CA LEU A 43 15.60 7.64 -15.64
C LEU A 43 14.35 8.10 -14.87
N THR A 44 13.30 7.28 -14.91
CA THR A 44 12.05 7.55 -14.16
C THR A 44 11.70 6.32 -13.35
N PHE A 45 11.51 6.49 -12.03
CA PHE A 45 11.25 5.41 -11.09
C PHE A 45 9.99 5.68 -10.23
N ASP A 46 9.26 4.60 -9.91
CA ASP A 46 8.24 4.61 -8.84
C ASP A 46 8.72 3.74 -7.68
N ILE A 47 8.46 4.20 -6.45
CA ILE A 47 9.01 3.60 -5.23
C ILE A 47 7.94 2.80 -4.46
N GLY A 48 6.90 2.34 -5.16
CA GLY A 48 5.86 1.48 -4.61
C GLY A 48 4.71 2.21 -3.92
N ASP A 49 3.74 1.44 -3.46
CA ASP A 49 2.42 1.91 -2.98
C ASP A 49 1.75 2.83 -4.01
N PHE A 50 1.87 2.46 -5.29
CA PHE A 50 1.19 3.18 -6.38
C PHE A 50 -0.31 2.89 -6.36
N ILE A 51 -0.72 1.70 -5.93
CA ILE A 51 -2.12 1.26 -5.87
C ILE A 51 -2.74 1.47 -4.48
N ASP A 52 -4.08 1.64 -4.46
CA ASP A 52 -4.92 1.46 -3.27
C ASP A 52 -6.28 0.90 -3.71
N ARG A 53 -6.71 -0.20 -3.11
CA ARG A 53 -7.96 -0.91 -3.43
C ARG A 53 -9.23 -0.19 -2.95
N SER A 54 -9.09 1.00 -2.37
CA SER A 54 -10.22 1.92 -2.14
C SER A 54 -10.67 2.66 -3.40
N ASP A 55 -9.81 2.77 -4.41
CA ASP A 55 -10.18 3.28 -5.72
C ASP A 55 -10.94 2.24 -6.55
N ALA A 56 -12.03 2.66 -7.21
CA ALA A 56 -12.94 1.76 -7.90
C ALA A 56 -12.28 1.05 -9.11
N ASN A 57 -11.48 1.76 -9.90
CA ASN A 57 -10.86 1.16 -11.08
C ASN A 57 -9.66 0.28 -10.69
N THR A 58 -8.90 0.68 -9.69
CA THR A 58 -7.86 -0.16 -9.10
C THR A 58 -8.46 -1.46 -8.56
N GLN A 59 -9.56 -1.38 -7.80
CA GLN A 59 -10.25 -2.56 -7.27
C GLN A 59 -10.80 -3.44 -8.40
N ALA A 60 -11.46 -2.86 -9.40
CA ALA A 60 -12.06 -3.60 -10.51
C ALA A 60 -11.03 -4.33 -11.37
N SER A 61 -9.88 -3.71 -11.58
CA SER A 61 -8.80 -4.21 -12.44
C SER A 61 -7.72 -4.98 -11.67
N TRP A 62 -7.83 -5.10 -10.35
CA TRP A 62 -6.75 -5.62 -9.47
C TRP A 62 -5.41 -4.90 -9.72
N GLY A 63 -5.46 -3.58 -9.92
CA GLY A 63 -4.31 -2.73 -10.18
C GLY A 63 -3.76 -2.74 -11.60
N LYS A 64 -4.28 -3.56 -12.53
CA LYS A 64 -3.80 -3.58 -13.94
C LYS A 64 -3.92 -2.23 -14.62
N ALA A 65 -5.02 -1.51 -14.38
CA ALA A 65 -5.21 -0.16 -14.91
C ALA A 65 -4.12 0.81 -14.40
N ASN A 66 -3.60 0.62 -13.18
CA ASN A 66 -2.50 1.40 -12.62
C ASN A 66 -1.17 1.07 -13.32
N THR A 67 -0.92 -0.21 -13.63
CA THR A 67 0.24 -0.62 -14.45
C THR A 67 0.22 0.01 -15.85
N ASP A 68 -0.95 0.16 -16.46
CA ASP A 68 -1.09 0.86 -17.75
C ASP A 68 -0.74 2.35 -17.64
N LEU A 69 -1.07 3.00 -16.51
CA LEU A 69 -0.66 4.40 -16.26
C LEU A 69 0.87 4.54 -16.17
N LEU A 70 1.54 3.62 -15.46
CA LEU A 70 3.00 3.58 -15.37
C LEU A 70 3.64 3.32 -16.74
N ASN A 71 3.08 2.38 -17.52
CA ASN A 71 3.51 2.11 -18.89
C ASN A 71 3.44 3.37 -19.78
N ASP A 72 2.28 4.06 -19.72
CA ASP A 72 2.02 5.25 -20.53
C ASP A 72 2.92 6.42 -20.12
N ALA A 73 3.24 6.57 -18.84
CA ALA A 73 4.16 7.61 -18.35
C ALA A 73 5.62 7.31 -18.69
N GLY A 74 5.95 6.08 -19.06
CA GLY A 74 7.28 5.68 -19.51
C GLY A 74 8.29 5.48 -18.37
N TYR A 75 7.88 4.84 -17.29
CA TYR A 75 8.78 4.43 -16.22
C TYR A 75 9.82 3.43 -16.71
N ASP A 76 11.04 3.53 -16.18
CA ASP A 76 12.14 2.61 -16.49
C ASP A 76 12.16 1.43 -15.51
N ALA A 77 11.86 1.71 -14.24
CA ALA A 77 11.69 0.68 -13.22
C ALA A 77 10.79 1.17 -12.07
N VAL A 78 10.25 0.20 -11.34
CA VAL A 78 9.49 0.42 -10.09
C VAL A 78 9.99 -0.56 -9.03
N THR A 79 9.70 -0.29 -7.76
CA THR A 79 9.65 -1.33 -6.71
C THR A 79 8.22 -1.50 -6.23
N ILE A 80 7.96 -2.49 -5.38
CA ILE A 80 6.64 -2.64 -4.75
C ILE A 80 6.63 -2.03 -3.36
N GLY A 81 5.46 -1.57 -2.93
CA GLY A 81 5.18 -1.29 -1.54
C GLY A 81 4.34 -2.39 -0.89
N ASN A 82 3.87 -2.13 0.32
CA ASN A 82 3.01 -3.08 1.03
C ASN A 82 1.58 -3.14 0.44
N ASN A 83 1.12 -2.12 -0.24
CA ASN A 83 -0.18 -2.19 -0.90
C ASN A 83 -0.18 -3.14 -2.10
N GLU A 84 0.91 -3.23 -2.84
CA GLU A 84 1.05 -4.28 -3.84
C GLU A 84 1.22 -5.65 -3.18
N GLY A 85 2.14 -5.79 -2.23
CA GLY A 85 2.55 -7.07 -1.67
C GLY A 85 1.58 -7.71 -0.68
N LEU A 86 0.75 -6.93 0.01
CA LEU A 86 -0.17 -7.41 1.07
C LEU A 86 -1.65 -7.13 0.78
N ALA A 87 -2.00 -6.01 0.13
CA ALA A 87 -3.40 -5.72 -0.15
C ALA A 87 -3.91 -6.46 -1.40
N LEU A 88 -3.04 -6.93 -2.28
CA LEU A 88 -3.40 -7.86 -3.36
C LEU A 88 -3.13 -9.30 -2.92
N PRO A 89 -4.02 -10.25 -3.27
CA PRO A 89 -3.73 -11.67 -3.17
C PRO A 89 -2.50 -12.04 -3.98
N HIS A 90 -1.70 -13.00 -3.50
CA HIS A 90 -0.47 -13.46 -4.13
C HIS A 90 -0.63 -13.79 -5.62
N ASP A 91 -1.69 -14.53 -5.98
CA ASP A 91 -1.99 -14.93 -7.36
C ASP A 91 -2.32 -13.76 -8.31
N ARG A 92 -2.61 -12.57 -7.77
CA ARG A 92 -2.88 -11.36 -8.56
C ARG A 92 -1.64 -10.58 -8.94
N MET A 93 -0.51 -10.83 -8.28
CA MET A 93 0.72 -10.08 -8.55
C MET A 93 1.31 -10.37 -9.93
N GLU A 94 1.23 -11.62 -10.42
CA GLU A 94 1.62 -11.95 -11.79
C GLU A 94 0.75 -11.21 -12.80
N ASP A 95 -0.56 -11.20 -12.58
CA ASP A 95 -1.53 -10.49 -13.40
C ASP A 95 -1.27 -8.97 -13.40
N LEU A 96 -0.98 -8.36 -12.24
CA LEU A 96 -0.68 -6.94 -12.09
C LEU A 96 0.42 -6.49 -13.04
N TYR A 97 1.50 -7.27 -13.11
CA TYR A 97 2.69 -6.92 -13.90
C TYR A 97 2.81 -7.63 -15.24
N SER A 98 1.80 -8.41 -15.67
CA SER A 98 1.84 -9.20 -16.93
C SER A 98 2.05 -8.37 -18.20
N GLN A 99 1.57 -7.12 -18.21
CA GLN A 99 1.64 -6.19 -19.36
C GLN A 99 2.65 -5.06 -19.16
N ARG A 100 3.50 -5.13 -18.12
CA ARG A 100 4.47 -4.07 -17.80
C ARG A 100 5.50 -3.85 -18.92
N LYS A 101 5.92 -2.59 -19.08
CA LYS A 101 6.99 -2.17 -20.00
C LYS A 101 8.24 -1.67 -19.26
N PHE A 102 8.25 -1.80 -17.94
CA PHE A 102 9.31 -1.39 -17.03
C PHE A 102 9.83 -2.58 -16.22
N ALA A 103 10.95 -2.45 -15.54
CA ALA A 103 11.42 -3.44 -14.58
C ALA A 103 10.67 -3.33 -13.25
N VAL A 104 10.38 -4.45 -12.60
CA VAL A 104 10.00 -4.46 -11.18
C VAL A 104 11.21 -4.94 -10.40
N LEU A 105 11.82 -4.05 -9.62
CA LEU A 105 13.04 -4.31 -8.86
C LEU A 105 12.68 -4.68 -7.44
N LEU A 106 13.04 -5.91 -7.02
CA LEU A 106 12.74 -6.43 -5.70
C LEU A 106 13.70 -7.58 -5.37
N ASP A 107 14.33 -7.58 -4.20
CA ASP A 107 15.26 -8.66 -3.81
C ASP A 107 14.96 -9.27 -2.43
N ASN A 108 13.89 -8.80 -1.73
CA ASN A 108 13.65 -9.20 -0.35
C ASN A 108 12.24 -9.73 -0.04
N ILE A 109 11.38 -9.90 -1.02
CA ILE A 109 10.14 -10.68 -0.91
C ILE A 109 10.23 -11.79 -1.95
N LEU A 110 10.24 -13.02 -1.48
CA LEU A 110 10.50 -14.21 -2.27
C LEU A 110 9.27 -15.10 -2.33
N GLU A 111 9.26 -15.98 -3.32
CA GLU A 111 8.38 -17.13 -3.33
C GLU A 111 8.77 -18.13 -2.22
N ASN A 112 7.85 -19.01 -1.84
CA ASN A 112 8.10 -20.05 -0.81
C ASN A 112 9.25 -21.00 -1.18
N ASN A 113 9.63 -21.10 -2.46
CA ASN A 113 10.80 -21.83 -2.94
C ASN A 113 12.12 -21.05 -2.80
N ARG A 114 12.09 -19.84 -2.20
CA ARG A 114 13.21 -18.92 -2.00
C ARG A 114 13.78 -18.32 -3.29
N GLN A 115 13.01 -18.28 -4.36
CA GLN A 115 13.36 -17.58 -5.59
C GLN A 115 12.59 -16.26 -5.69
N LEU A 116 13.10 -15.35 -6.50
CA LEU A 116 12.34 -14.16 -6.86
C LEU A 116 11.12 -14.56 -7.69
N PRO A 117 10.00 -13.84 -7.56
CA PRO A 117 8.87 -14.00 -8.46
C PRO A 117 9.28 -13.74 -9.92
N ASP A 118 8.65 -14.42 -10.87
CA ASP A 118 8.98 -14.30 -12.30
C ASP A 118 8.78 -12.88 -12.87
N TRP A 119 7.96 -12.07 -12.20
CA TRP A 119 7.73 -10.68 -12.57
C TRP A 119 8.78 -9.72 -11.97
N ALA A 120 9.68 -10.14 -11.10
CA ALA A 120 10.65 -9.31 -10.41
C ALA A 120 12.10 -9.56 -10.84
N GLU A 121 12.93 -8.56 -10.69
CA GLU A 121 14.39 -8.62 -10.87
C GLU A 121 15.09 -8.09 -9.63
N ALA A 122 16.17 -8.73 -9.19
CA ALA A 122 16.95 -8.27 -8.04
C ALA A 122 17.54 -6.86 -8.26
N TYR A 123 18.03 -6.59 -9.46
CA TYR A 123 18.59 -5.30 -9.88
C TYR A 123 18.66 -5.20 -11.40
N ARG A 124 18.76 -3.96 -11.90
CA ARG A 124 19.00 -3.66 -13.32
C ARG A 124 20.18 -2.69 -13.47
N ILE A 125 21.00 -2.94 -14.51
CA ILE A 125 22.09 -2.04 -14.89
C ILE A 125 21.62 -1.16 -16.05
N PHE A 126 21.71 0.14 -15.85
CA PHE A 126 21.55 1.15 -16.90
C PHE A 126 22.92 1.68 -17.28
N VAL A 127 23.13 1.94 -18.57
CA VAL A 127 24.41 2.42 -19.09
C VAL A 127 24.17 3.71 -19.84
N THR A 128 24.86 4.78 -19.46
CA THR A 128 24.78 6.06 -20.17
C THR A 128 25.52 6.00 -21.51
N PRO A 129 25.26 6.94 -22.43
CA PRO A 129 26.03 7.04 -23.67
C PRO A 129 27.56 7.23 -23.45
N ALA A 130 27.96 7.79 -22.32
CA ALA A 130 29.37 7.96 -21.96
C ALA A 130 29.97 6.70 -21.30
N GLY A 131 29.18 5.68 -21.05
CA GLY A 131 29.61 4.41 -20.49
C GLY A 131 29.52 4.29 -18.97
N THR A 132 29.01 5.30 -18.26
CA THR A 132 28.75 5.21 -16.81
C THR A 132 27.66 4.18 -16.54
N ARG A 133 27.92 3.30 -15.60
CA ARG A 133 27.03 2.17 -15.23
C ARG A 133 26.30 2.48 -13.92
N LEU A 134 24.98 2.48 -13.98
CA LEU A 134 24.13 2.66 -12.81
C LEU A 134 23.42 1.33 -12.47
N SER A 135 23.54 0.84 -11.25
CA SER A 135 22.66 -0.21 -10.77
C SER A 135 21.48 0.41 -10.03
N ALA A 136 20.27 0.01 -10.38
CA ALA A 136 19.06 0.25 -9.59
C ALA A 136 18.56 -1.08 -9.03
N PHE A 137 18.13 -1.10 -7.77
CA PHE A 137 17.59 -2.27 -7.07
C PHE A 137 16.55 -1.85 -6.05
N GLY A 138 15.61 -2.73 -5.73
CA GLY A 138 14.45 -2.42 -4.89
C GLY A 138 14.38 -3.29 -3.65
N LEU A 139 13.95 -2.68 -2.55
CA LEU A 139 13.62 -3.37 -1.29
C LEU A 139 12.33 -2.78 -0.73
N THR A 140 11.49 -3.64 -0.13
CA THR A 140 10.26 -3.24 0.55
C THR A 140 10.25 -3.68 2.02
N ALA A 141 9.39 -3.07 2.84
CA ALA A 141 9.24 -3.40 4.25
C ALA A 141 8.87 -4.88 4.43
N ALA A 142 9.73 -5.65 5.11
CA ALA A 142 9.59 -7.10 5.25
C ALA A 142 8.83 -7.45 6.54
N TYR A 143 7.50 -7.42 6.50
CA TYR A 143 6.65 -7.77 7.64
C TYR A 143 6.58 -9.29 7.81
N GLU A 144 7.40 -9.85 8.71
CA GLU A 144 7.53 -11.29 8.96
C GLU A 144 6.24 -11.96 9.45
N SER A 145 5.35 -11.21 10.09
CA SER A 145 4.07 -11.72 10.60
C SER A 145 2.95 -11.72 9.56
N THR A 146 3.06 -10.97 8.48
CA THR A 146 1.94 -10.75 7.54
C THR A 146 2.21 -11.29 6.15
N TYR A 147 3.41 -11.08 5.59
CA TYR A 147 3.73 -11.61 4.25
C TYR A 147 3.55 -13.13 4.11
N PRO A 148 3.92 -13.98 5.11
CA PRO A 148 3.68 -15.42 5.02
C PRO A 148 2.20 -15.81 4.93
N LEU A 149 1.29 -14.97 5.44
CA LEU A 149 -0.15 -15.17 5.34
C LEU A 149 -0.71 -14.91 3.95
N ASN A 150 0.07 -14.23 3.10
CA ASN A 150 -0.21 -14.01 1.67
C ASN A 150 0.79 -14.78 0.78
N ASP A 151 1.25 -15.94 1.24
CA ASP A 151 2.14 -16.88 0.53
C ASP A 151 3.50 -16.31 0.10
N TRP A 152 4.00 -15.24 0.74
CA TRP A 152 5.31 -14.68 0.50
C TRP A 152 6.32 -15.05 1.58
N LEU A 153 7.59 -15.17 1.19
CA LEU A 153 8.71 -15.29 2.11
C LEU A 153 9.45 -13.94 2.21
N PRO A 154 9.20 -13.13 3.25
CA PRO A 154 9.93 -11.90 3.47
C PRO A 154 11.33 -12.18 4.01
N VAL A 155 12.32 -11.42 3.54
CA VAL A 155 13.70 -11.42 4.04
C VAL A 155 14.05 -10.02 4.50
N GLN A 156 14.65 -9.91 5.69
CA GLN A 156 15.01 -8.60 6.22
C GLN A 156 16.02 -7.89 5.31
N PRO A 157 15.88 -6.56 5.09
CA PRO A 157 16.77 -5.80 4.21
C PRO A 157 18.26 -5.96 4.54
N LEU A 158 18.61 -6.01 5.82
CA LEU A 158 19.99 -6.18 6.26
C LEU A 158 20.56 -7.58 5.98
N ASP A 159 19.74 -8.59 5.77
CA ASP A 159 20.19 -9.94 5.41
C ASP A 159 20.43 -10.08 3.90
N VAL A 160 19.69 -9.32 3.07
CA VAL A 160 19.80 -9.34 1.61
C VAL A 160 20.88 -8.39 1.12
N LEU A 161 20.92 -7.17 1.67
CA LEU A 161 21.68 -6.06 1.13
C LEU A 161 23.20 -6.32 1.02
N PRO A 162 23.90 -7.01 1.98
CA PRO A 162 25.33 -7.27 1.84
C PRO A 162 25.69 -8.05 0.58
N SER A 163 24.93 -9.11 0.26
CA SER A 163 25.16 -9.92 -0.94
C SER A 163 24.80 -9.18 -2.22
N LEU A 164 23.72 -8.41 -2.19
CA LEU A 164 23.28 -7.58 -3.29
C LEU A 164 24.29 -6.48 -3.59
N MET A 165 24.78 -5.76 -2.55
CA MET A 165 25.79 -4.74 -2.68
C MET A 165 27.11 -5.28 -3.27
N GLN A 166 27.54 -6.48 -2.87
CA GLN A 166 28.72 -7.12 -3.49
C GLN A 166 28.53 -7.33 -4.99
N ARG A 167 27.35 -7.80 -5.42
CA ARG A 167 27.02 -8.03 -6.84
C ARG A 167 26.98 -6.74 -7.65
N VAL A 168 26.28 -5.71 -7.15
CA VAL A 168 26.08 -4.45 -7.89
C VAL A 168 27.33 -3.58 -7.90
N THR A 169 28.11 -3.54 -6.81
CA THR A 169 29.37 -2.77 -6.74
C THR A 169 30.41 -3.28 -7.73
N ALA A 170 30.45 -4.58 -7.99
CA ALA A 170 31.36 -5.16 -8.98
C ALA A 170 30.97 -4.79 -10.44
N GLN A 171 29.77 -4.31 -10.67
CA GLN A 171 29.20 -4.13 -12.01
C GLN A 171 28.81 -2.67 -12.34
N SER A 172 28.83 -1.76 -11.36
CA SER A 172 28.35 -0.39 -11.55
C SER A 172 29.21 0.66 -10.82
N ASP A 173 29.21 1.85 -11.37
CA ASP A 173 29.85 3.04 -10.82
C ASP A 173 28.95 3.72 -9.78
N ILE A 174 27.64 3.70 -10.00
CA ILE A 174 26.60 4.38 -9.21
C ILE A 174 25.55 3.36 -8.77
N ARG A 175 25.15 3.39 -7.48
CA ARG A 175 24.16 2.47 -6.88
C ARG A 175 22.97 3.25 -6.37
N ILE A 176 21.78 2.91 -6.86
CA ILE A 176 20.50 3.56 -6.58
C ILE A 176 19.59 2.53 -5.93
N LEU A 177 19.19 2.78 -4.68
CA LEU A 177 18.21 1.98 -3.97
C LEU A 177 16.82 2.62 -4.13
N LEU A 178 15.86 1.86 -4.66
CA LEU A 178 14.44 2.14 -4.60
C LEU A 178 13.93 1.54 -3.28
N SER A 179 13.73 2.39 -2.27
CA SER A 179 13.50 1.96 -0.89
C SER A 179 12.06 2.18 -0.46
N HIS A 180 11.28 1.10 -0.40
CA HIS A 180 9.98 1.14 0.26
C HIS A 180 10.07 0.66 1.71
N LEU A 181 11.07 1.19 2.47
CA LEU A 181 11.43 0.75 3.84
C LEU A 181 11.10 1.80 4.91
N GLY A 182 10.93 3.05 4.50
CA GLY A 182 10.72 4.18 5.38
C GLY A 182 12.01 4.90 5.79
N LEU A 183 11.87 6.21 6.02
CA LEU A 183 12.99 7.11 6.26
C LEU A 183 13.95 6.68 7.38
N PRO A 184 13.49 6.18 8.55
CA PRO A 184 14.42 5.72 9.59
C PRO A 184 15.34 4.59 9.13
N THR A 185 14.80 3.64 8.34
CA THR A 185 15.58 2.54 7.75
C THR A 185 16.54 3.07 6.69
N ASP A 186 16.08 3.96 5.82
CA ASP A 186 16.91 4.60 4.77
C ASP A 186 18.12 5.32 5.36
N GLN A 187 17.92 6.04 6.45
CA GLN A 187 18.98 6.74 7.19
C GLN A 187 20.01 5.74 7.76
N ALA A 188 19.53 4.64 8.36
CA ALA A 188 20.41 3.60 8.89
C ALA A 188 21.21 2.90 7.78
N LEU A 189 20.58 2.61 6.63
CA LEU A 189 21.24 2.03 5.47
C LEU A 189 22.30 2.95 4.89
N ALA A 190 22.01 4.24 4.76
CA ALA A 190 22.95 5.25 4.27
C ALA A 190 24.17 5.41 5.20
N ASP A 191 23.98 5.22 6.51
CA ASP A 191 25.08 5.26 7.47
C ASP A 191 25.94 3.98 7.41
N HIS A 192 25.32 2.85 7.17
CA HIS A 192 26.00 1.55 7.17
C HIS A 192 26.68 1.20 5.83
N PHE A 193 26.06 1.56 4.69
CA PHE A 193 26.52 1.21 3.34
C PHE A 193 27.00 2.44 2.57
N ASN A 194 28.28 2.82 2.76
CA ASN A 194 28.89 3.98 2.10
C ASN A 194 28.94 3.88 0.58
N GLU A 195 28.69 2.71 0.01
CA GLU A 195 28.65 2.46 -1.43
C GLU A 195 27.32 2.91 -2.07
N LEU A 196 26.26 3.09 -1.28
CA LEU A 196 24.99 3.63 -1.78
C LEU A 196 25.18 5.07 -2.20
N SER A 197 24.79 5.39 -3.43
CA SER A 197 24.93 6.74 -4.00
C SER A 197 23.64 7.55 -3.83
N VAL A 198 22.50 6.94 -4.10
CA VAL A 198 21.16 7.54 -3.99
C VAL A 198 20.22 6.53 -3.34
N ILE A 199 19.38 6.99 -2.41
CA ILE A 199 18.26 6.27 -1.84
C ILE A 199 16.99 7.06 -2.15
N LEU A 200 16.09 6.47 -2.95
CA LEU A 200 14.76 7.00 -3.20
C LEU A 200 13.81 6.35 -2.21
N GLY A 201 13.34 7.13 -1.23
CA GLY A 201 12.58 6.64 -0.08
C GLY A 201 11.06 6.78 -0.23
N ALA A 202 10.32 5.87 0.42
CA ALA A 202 8.86 5.79 0.43
C ALA A 202 8.33 5.24 1.78
N HIS A 203 7.09 4.74 1.83
CA HIS A 203 6.45 4.01 2.92
C HIS A 203 6.04 4.86 4.12
N THR A 204 6.91 5.67 4.68
CA THR A 204 6.60 6.54 5.82
C THR A 204 6.16 7.94 5.41
N HIS A 205 5.93 8.17 4.14
CA HIS A 205 5.37 9.38 3.55
C HIS A 205 6.14 10.66 3.86
N HIS A 206 7.43 10.55 4.16
CA HIS A 206 8.25 11.74 4.42
C HIS A 206 8.48 12.53 3.14
N LEU A 207 8.51 13.85 3.28
CA LEU A 207 8.88 14.77 2.22
C LEU A 207 10.27 15.33 2.51
N LEU A 208 11.20 15.16 1.56
CA LEU A 208 12.55 15.71 1.61
C LEU A 208 12.73 16.73 0.47
N PRO A 209 12.32 18.00 0.63
CA PRO A 209 12.24 18.97 -0.46
C PRO A 209 13.56 19.24 -1.16
N HIS A 210 14.69 19.05 -0.47
CA HIS A 210 16.05 19.25 -0.99
C HIS A 210 16.92 18.02 -0.77
N GLY A 211 16.30 16.84 -0.51
CA GLY A 211 16.99 15.64 -0.11
C GLY A 211 17.65 15.75 1.27
N GLN A 212 18.24 14.67 1.69
CA GLN A 212 19.05 14.59 2.91
C GLN A 212 20.36 13.86 2.59
N ARG A 213 21.50 14.46 2.91
CA ARG A 213 22.78 13.80 2.73
C ARG A 213 23.21 13.09 4.01
N ILE A 214 23.54 11.81 3.90
CA ILE A 214 24.15 11.01 4.96
C ILE A 214 25.38 10.34 4.34
N ASN A 215 26.55 10.67 4.86
CA ASN A 215 27.84 10.23 4.30
C ASN A 215 27.92 10.53 2.80
N ARG A 216 28.00 9.51 1.94
CA ARG A 216 28.06 9.65 0.48
C ARG A 216 26.68 9.55 -0.18
N SER A 217 25.68 9.08 0.55
CA SER A 217 24.33 8.84 0.04
C SER A 217 23.50 10.11 0.03
N LEU A 218 22.77 10.34 -1.06
CA LEU A 218 21.69 11.33 -1.14
C LEU A 218 20.35 10.61 -1.00
N LEU A 219 19.59 10.93 0.06
CA LEU A 219 18.23 10.47 0.28
C LEU A 219 17.26 11.46 -0.36
N ALA A 220 16.27 10.97 -1.10
CA ALA A 220 15.19 11.77 -1.67
C ALA A 220 13.84 11.05 -1.47
N ALA A 221 12.80 11.81 -1.13
CA ALA A 221 11.44 11.31 -0.95
C ALA A 221 10.44 12.42 -1.28
N ALA A 222 9.34 12.07 -1.95
CA ALA A 222 8.37 13.04 -2.50
C ALA A 222 7.05 13.13 -1.71
N GLY A 223 6.99 12.59 -0.49
CA GLY A 223 5.78 12.61 0.33
C GLY A 223 4.82 11.48 -0.06
N LYS A 224 3.56 11.79 -0.34
CA LYS A 224 2.52 10.82 -0.70
C LYS A 224 1.48 11.42 -1.64
N TYR A 225 0.60 10.57 -2.16
CA TYR A 225 -0.63 10.92 -2.91
C TYR A 225 -0.39 11.76 -4.18
N GLY A 226 0.87 11.85 -4.62
CA GLY A 226 1.23 12.72 -5.74
C GLY A 226 1.15 14.22 -5.40
N GLU A 227 1.16 14.58 -4.10
CA GLU A 227 1.27 15.98 -3.66
C GLU A 227 2.58 16.63 -4.11
N ASN A 228 3.60 15.82 -4.37
CA ASN A 228 4.85 16.24 -4.96
C ASN A 228 5.37 15.16 -5.92
N VAL A 229 6.28 15.57 -6.81
CA VAL A 229 7.13 14.68 -7.61
C VAL A 229 8.58 15.01 -7.33
N GLY A 230 9.48 14.02 -7.44
CA GLY A 230 10.89 14.19 -7.11
C GLY A 230 11.78 14.23 -8.34
N GLU A 231 12.86 15.01 -8.25
CA GLU A 231 13.93 15.09 -9.23
C GLU A 231 15.28 15.05 -8.52
N VAL A 232 16.15 14.11 -8.91
CA VAL A 232 17.53 13.99 -8.43
C VAL A 232 18.44 14.19 -9.62
N THR A 233 19.41 15.11 -9.51
CA THR A 233 20.42 15.36 -10.53
C THR A 233 21.80 14.97 -10.01
N LEU A 234 22.51 14.19 -10.81
CA LEU A 234 23.90 13.79 -10.57
C LEU A 234 24.78 14.38 -11.67
N GLU A 235 25.83 15.07 -11.28
CA GLU A 235 26.91 15.52 -12.17
C GLU A 235 28.05 14.51 -12.10
N ILE A 236 28.44 13.99 -13.24
CA ILE A 236 29.41 12.91 -13.36
C ILE A 236 30.67 13.39 -14.09
N ASP A 237 31.82 13.13 -13.53
CA ASP A 237 33.10 13.25 -14.22
C ASP A 237 33.90 11.95 -14.09
N ASN A 238 34.32 11.38 -15.24
CA ASN A 238 35.04 10.11 -15.30
C ASN A 238 34.34 8.97 -14.50
N HIS A 239 33.04 8.80 -14.71
CA HIS A 239 32.16 7.78 -14.03
C HIS A 239 31.98 7.98 -12.52
N ALA A 240 32.47 9.07 -11.93
CA ALA A 240 32.32 9.39 -10.53
C ALA A 240 31.35 10.57 -10.31
N ILE A 241 30.54 10.52 -9.28
CA ILE A 241 29.67 11.63 -8.88
C ILE A 241 30.55 12.76 -8.31
N VAL A 242 30.52 13.93 -8.94
CA VAL A 242 31.20 15.14 -8.47
C VAL A 242 30.27 16.13 -7.80
N ALA A 243 28.98 16.14 -8.17
CA ALA A 243 27.92 16.86 -7.48
C ALA A 243 26.61 16.11 -7.55
N GLN A 244 25.76 16.29 -6.55
CA GLN A 244 24.40 15.74 -6.53
C GLN A 244 23.46 16.66 -5.78
N ALA A 245 22.22 16.75 -6.28
CA ALA A 245 21.14 17.54 -5.70
C ALA A 245 19.81 16.80 -5.86
N ALA A 246 18.91 17.02 -4.91
CA ALA A 246 17.53 16.59 -5.02
C ALA A 246 16.61 17.77 -4.74
N HIS A 247 15.46 17.79 -5.40
CA HIS A 247 14.37 18.70 -5.10
C HIS A 247 13.03 18.05 -5.42
N THR A 248 11.98 18.56 -4.79
CA THR A 248 10.60 18.17 -5.08
C THR A 248 9.86 19.32 -5.71
N ILE A 249 8.94 18.99 -6.62
CA ILE A 249 8.03 19.93 -7.26
C ILE A 249 6.64 19.63 -6.74
N LYS A 250 5.96 20.64 -6.18
CA LYS A 250 4.60 20.50 -5.69
C LYS A 250 3.61 20.27 -6.82
N PHE A 251 2.58 19.51 -6.56
CA PHE A 251 1.49 19.28 -7.51
C PHE A 251 0.89 20.61 -8.03
N GLU A 252 0.74 21.60 -7.15
CA GLU A 252 0.20 22.92 -7.50
C GLU A 252 1.06 23.68 -8.53
N ASP A 253 2.35 23.40 -8.58
CA ASP A 253 3.31 24.02 -9.50
C ASP A 253 3.39 23.25 -10.85
N LEU A 254 2.73 22.07 -10.96
CA LEU A 254 2.70 21.32 -12.20
C LEU A 254 1.75 21.96 -13.21
N PRO A 255 2.11 21.98 -14.50
CA PRO A 255 1.24 22.54 -15.53
C PRO A 255 -0.12 21.85 -15.60
N GLU A 256 -1.19 22.63 -15.70
CA GLU A 256 -2.54 22.10 -15.92
C GLU A 256 -2.64 21.35 -17.25
N VAL A 257 -3.48 20.32 -17.27
CA VAL A 257 -3.73 19.48 -18.45
C VAL A 257 -5.19 19.63 -18.87
N ALA A 258 -5.43 20.08 -20.10
CA ALA A 258 -6.79 20.34 -20.59
C ALA A 258 -7.74 19.11 -20.54
N SER A 259 -7.19 17.90 -20.56
CA SER A 259 -7.95 16.64 -20.49
C SER A 259 -8.14 16.12 -19.06
N GLU A 260 -7.64 16.79 -18.03
CA GLU A 260 -7.56 16.32 -16.63
C GLU A 260 -8.94 15.87 -16.11
N SER A 261 -9.93 16.77 -16.10
CA SER A 261 -11.27 16.44 -15.60
C SER A 261 -11.95 15.30 -16.36
N ARG A 262 -11.72 15.21 -17.68
CA ARG A 262 -12.26 14.12 -18.51
C ARG A 262 -11.57 12.79 -18.17
N PHE A 263 -10.28 12.80 -17.97
CA PHE A 263 -9.52 11.60 -17.60
C PHE A 263 -10.01 11.07 -16.24
N ILE A 264 -10.11 11.94 -15.23
CA ILE A 264 -10.57 11.58 -13.88
C ILE A 264 -11.99 11.01 -13.92
N SER A 265 -12.90 11.70 -14.63
CA SER A 265 -14.29 11.23 -14.79
C SER A 265 -14.37 9.88 -15.48
N ASN A 266 -13.61 9.66 -16.55
CA ASN A 266 -13.56 8.37 -17.25
C ASN A 266 -13.00 7.27 -16.36
N TRP A 267 -11.94 7.54 -15.59
CA TRP A 267 -11.34 6.58 -14.65
C TRP A 267 -12.34 6.10 -13.62
N GLN A 268 -13.03 7.05 -12.96
CA GLN A 268 -14.04 6.76 -11.94
C GLN A 268 -15.24 6.01 -12.52
N HIS A 269 -15.71 6.44 -13.69
CA HIS A 269 -16.84 5.82 -14.38
C HIS A 269 -16.55 4.38 -14.77
N THR A 270 -15.39 4.12 -15.39
CA THR A 270 -14.98 2.78 -15.81
C THR A 270 -14.92 1.83 -14.61
N GLY A 271 -14.25 2.22 -13.52
CA GLY A 271 -14.18 1.39 -12.32
C GLY A 271 -15.55 1.15 -11.69
N GLY A 272 -16.38 2.21 -11.64
CA GLY A 272 -17.75 2.13 -11.11
C GLY A 272 -18.64 1.16 -11.89
N GLU A 273 -18.62 1.21 -13.22
CA GLU A 273 -19.38 0.29 -14.08
C GLU A 273 -18.92 -1.16 -13.92
N LEU A 274 -17.59 -1.41 -14.00
CA LEU A 274 -17.04 -2.74 -13.85
C LEU A 274 -17.40 -3.40 -12.51
N LEU A 275 -17.45 -2.63 -11.43
CA LEU A 275 -17.84 -3.13 -10.11
C LEU A 275 -19.37 -3.23 -9.97
N ALA A 276 -20.14 -2.36 -10.61
CA ALA A 276 -21.60 -2.42 -10.58
C ALA A 276 -22.14 -3.67 -11.30
N ASP A 277 -21.45 -4.14 -12.34
CA ASP A 277 -21.80 -5.36 -13.04
C ASP A 277 -21.53 -6.64 -12.23
N GLN A 278 -20.73 -6.54 -11.18
CA GLN A 278 -20.42 -7.68 -10.28
C GLN A 278 -21.48 -7.78 -9.17
N VAL A 279 -22.63 -8.33 -9.50
CA VAL A 279 -23.71 -8.54 -8.52
C VAL A 279 -23.42 -9.80 -7.69
N MET A 280 -23.39 -9.65 -6.35
CA MET A 280 -22.99 -10.69 -5.40
C MET A 280 -24.18 -11.30 -4.67
N ALA A 281 -25.22 -10.50 -4.36
CA ALA A 281 -26.39 -10.95 -3.61
C ALA A 281 -27.63 -10.12 -3.99
N PHE A 282 -28.80 -10.51 -3.47
CA PHE A 282 -30.03 -9.74 -3.62
C PHE A 282 -30.65 -9.49 -2.24
N LEU A 283 -30.52 -8.27 -1.75
CA LEU A 283 -31.04 -7.89 -0.43
C LEU A 283 -32.57 -7.77 -0.46
N PRO A 284 -33.30 -8.54 0.36
CA PRO A 284 -34.79 -8.50 0.37
C PRO A 284 -35.33 -7.19 0.95
N ALA A 285 -34.52 -6.47 1.74
CA ALA A 285 -34.85 -5.20 2.36
C ALA A 285 -33.57 -4.37 2.55
N LYS A 286 -33.73 -3.07 2.74
CA LYS A 286 -32.68 -2.13 3.10
C LYS A 286 -31.91 -2.64 4.34
N ARG A 287 -30.58 -2.53 4.35
CA ARG A 287 -29.71 -2.77 5.49
C ARG A 287 -29.15 -1.44 6.01
N SER A 288 -29.60 -1.03 7.17
CA SER A 288 -29.02 0.13 7.86
C SER A 288 -27.61 -0.16 8.33
N ARG A 289 -26.77 0.87 8.50
CA ARG A 289 -25.41 0.74 9.08
C ARG A 289 -25.41 -0.08 10.38
N LYS A 290 -26.40 0.13 11.27
CA LYS A 290 -26.53 -0.66 12.50
C LYS A 290 -26.74 -2.15 12.26
N GLN A 291 -27.55 -2.52 11.26
CA GLN A 291 -27.74 -3.92 10.87
C GLN A 291 -26.47 -4.50 10.26
N GLN A 292 -25.77 -3.75 9.46
CA GLN A 292 -24.49 -4.15 8.86
C GLN A 292 -23.41 -4.42 9.92
N VAL A 293 -23.35 -3.61 11.00
CA VAL A 293 -22.46 -3.90 12.15
C VAL A 293 -22.77 -5.26 12.76
N THR A 294 -24.06 -5.61 12.90
CA THR A 294 -24.46 -6.92 13.40
C THR A 294 -24.14 -8.05 12.41
N ASP A 295 -24.41 -7.84 11.12
CA ASP A 295 -24.08 -8.77 10.04
C ASP A 295 -22.56 -9.03 10.00
N CYS A 296 -21.75 -7.98 10.16
CA CYS A 296 -20.29 -8.07 10.21
C CYS A 296 -19.79 -8.86 11.42
N ALA A 297 -20.35 -8.60 12.61
CA ALA A 297 -20.00 -9.40 13.79
C ALA A 297 -20.28 -10.90 13.55
N GLN A 298 -21.41 -11.23 12.93
CA GLN A 298 -21.76 -12.61 12.58
C GLN A 298 -20.81 -13.19 11.52
N ALA A 299 -20.45 -12.41 10.50
CA ALA A 299 -19.51 -12.83 9.47
C ALA A 299 -18.13 -13.13 10.07
N LEU A 300 -17.61 -12.24 10.93
CA LEU A 300 -16.34 -12.41 11.62
C LEU A 300 -16.35 -13.65 12.54
N MET A 301 -17.40 -13.79 13.35
CA MET A 301 -17.55 -14.97 14.23
C MET A 301 -17.61 -16.28 13.44
N ALA A 302 -18.31 -16.29 12.30
CA ALA A 302 -18.37 -17.46 11.42
C ALA A 302 -17.00 -17.79 10.79
N ASN A 303 -16.26 -16.76 10.35
CA ASN A 303 -14.95 -16.91 9.71
C ASN A 303 -13.93 -17.56 10.66
N PHE A 304 -13.90 -17.13 11.92
CA PHE A 304 -12.94 -17.65 12.90
C PHE A 304 -13.49 -18.74 13.84
N HIS A 305 -14.73 -19.15 13.63
CA HIS A 305 -15.43 -20.12 14.50
C HIS A 305 -15.47 -19.70 15.98
N THR A 306 -15.58 -18.39 16.25
CA THR A 306 -15.67 -17.83 17.59
C THR A 306 -17.12 -17.54 17.99
N GLN A 307 -17.35 -17.28 19.28
CA GLN A 307 -18.66 -16.87 19.83
C GLN A 307 -18.69 -15.37 20.15
N ILE A 308 -17.55 -14.68 20.01
CA ILE A 308 -17.37 -13.28 20.41
C ILE A 308 -16.80 -12.52 19.23
N ALA A 309 -17.31 -11.30 19.00
CA ALA A 309 -16.70 -10.36 18.08
C ALA A 309 -16.57 -8.97 18.72
N MET A 310 -15.55 -8.21 18.25
CA MET A 310 -15.31 -6.83 18.64
C MET A 310 -15.10 -5.98 17.38
N LEU A 311 -15.92 -4.94 17.18
CA LEU A 311 -15.77 -4.01 16.06
C LEU A 311 -16.40 -2.63 16.35
N SER A 312 -15.94 -1.61 15.63
CA SER A 312 -16.48 -0.25 15.73
C SER A 312 -17.66 -0.01 14.78
N THR A 313 -18.53 0.93 15.15
CA THR A 313 -19.69 1.29 14.32
C THR A 313 -19.35 2.17 13.13
N GLY A 314 -18.14 2.73 13.08
CA GLY A 314 -17.66 3.60 11.99
C GLY A 314 -17.22 2.87 10.74
N MET A 315 -17.25 1.53 10.73
CA MET A 315 -16.84 0.69 9.60
C MET A 315 -17.74 0.79 8.38
N PHE A 316 -19.00 1.20 8.53
CA PHE A 316 -19.99 1.29 7.47
C PHE A 316 -20.34 2.75 7.22
N LEU A 317 -20.13 3.23 5.98
CA LEU A 317 -20.29 4.64 5.64
C LEU A 317 -21.71 4.99 5.22
N GLN A 318 -22.49 4.01 4.72
CA GLN A 318 -23.86 4.22 4.23
C GLN A 318 -24.75 3.01 4.50
N ASP A 319 -26.07 3.21 4.29
CA ASP A 319 -27.02 2.11 4.29
C ASP A 319 -27.01 1.39 2.93
N LEU A 320 -27.14 0.07 2.91
CA LEU A 320 -27.31 -0.68 1.67
C LEU A 320 -28.79 -0.74 1.28
N SER A 321 -29.10 -0.45 0.02
CA SER A 321 -30.47 -0.48 -0.51
C SER A 321 -30.98 -1.89 -0.69
N ALA A 322 -32.31 -2.10 -0.65
CA ALA A 322 -32.94 -3.32 -1.11
C ALA A 322 -32.68 -3.51 -2.62
N GLY A 323 -32.57 -4.75 -3.07
CA GLY A 323 -32.30 -5.10 -4.45
C GLY A 323 -30.91 -5.70 -4.67
N PRO A 324 -30.35 -5.61 -5.89
CA PRO A 324 -29.04 -6.15 -6.18
C PRO A 324 -27.94 -5.47 -5.36
N LEU A 325 -27.16 -6.26 -4.66
CA LEU A 325 -25.94 -5.84 -3.98
C LEU A 325 -24.74 -6.16 -4.88
N ASN A 326 -24.04 -5.15 -5.33
CA ASN A 326 -22.88 -5.30 -6.20
C ASN A 326 -21.59 -4.83 -5.52
N ALA A 327 -20.45 -5.12 -6.17
CA ALA A 327 -19.13 -4.78 -5.65
C ALA A 327 -18.91 -3.27 -5.47
N PHE A 328 -19.53 -2.43 -6.31
CA PHE A 328 -19.45 -0.98 -6.17
C PHE A 328 -20.15 -0.47 -4.91
N SER A 329 -21.34 -1.01 -4.62
CA SER A 329 -22.08 -0.66 -3.39
C SER A 329 -21.28 -1.04 -2.13
N LEU A 330 -20.62 -2.20 -2.15
CA LEU A 330 -19.77 -2.64 -1.04
C LEU A 330 -18.50 -1.80 -0.93
N LEU A 331 -17.88 -1.40 -2.05
CA LEU A 331 -16.70 -0.55 -2.04
C LEU A 331 -17.01 0.84 -1.46
N THR A 332 -18.11 1.44 -1.87
CA THR A 332 -18.52 2.78 -1.39
C THR A 332 -18.95 2.78 0.07
N ASP A 333 -19.44 1.66 0.57
CA ASP A 333 -19.82 1.48 1.98
C ASP A 333 -18.61 1.10 2.86
N MET A 334 -17.73 0.25 2.37
CA MET A 334 -16.55 -0.27 3.07
C MET A 334 -15.28 -0.08 2.21
N PRO A 335 -14.78 1.16 2.02
CA PRO A 335 -13.57 1.40 1.22
C PRO A 335 -12.29 0.94 1.93
N HIS A 336 -12.40 0.41 3.16
CA HIS A 336 -11.27 0.04 4.00
C HIS A 336 -10.53 -1.18 3.48
N THR A 337 -9.21 -1.09 3.43
CA THR A 337 -8.29 -2.20 3.15
C THR A 337 -7.85 -2.85 4.48
N ILE A 338 -8.80 -3.35 5.23
CA ILE A 338 -8.67 -3.89 6.59
C ILE A 338 -8.94 -5.38 6.55
N ASN A 339 -8.12 -6.16 7.26
CA ASN A 339 -8.23 -7.61 7.29
C ASN A 339 -8.93 -8.11 8.57
N PRO A 340 -9.65 -9.24 8.50
CA PRO A 340 -10.13 -9.93 9.68
C PRO A 340 -8.98 -10.40 10.58
N MET A 341 -9.21 -10.41 11.88
CA MET A 341 -8.25 -10.81 12.91
C MET A 341 -8.94 -11.65 13.98
N LYS A 342 -8.26 -12.68 14.47
CA LYS A 342 -8.63 -13.40 15.69
C LYS A 342 -7.71 -13.01 16.83
N ILE A 343 -8.27 -12.82 18.00
CA ILE A 343 -7.59 -12.47 19.25
C ILE A 343 -7.79 -13.61 20.23
N ASP A 344 -6.70 -14.18 20.73
CA ASP A 344 -6.68 -15.16 21.80
C ASP A 344 -6.22 -14.46 23.09
N ILE A 345 -7.09 -14.38 24.10
CA ILE A 345 -6.91 -13.48 25.24
C ILE A 345 -7.38 -14.10 26.56
N ASP A 346 -6.60 -13.90 27.63
CA ASP A 346 -7.01 -14.30 28.98
C ASP A 346 -8.10 -13.38 29.51
N GLY A 347 -9.04 -13.91 30.31
CA GLY A 347 -10.18 -13.17 30.85
C GLY A 347 -9.77 -11.98 31.67
N SER A 348 -8.66 -12.08 32.42
CA SER A 348 -8.11 -10.94 33.18
C SER A 348 -7.63 -9.78 32.29
N VAL A 349 -7.15 -10.09 31.08
CA VAL A 349 -6.73 -9.10 30.06
C VAL A 349 -7.95 -8.58 29.31
N LEU A 350 -8.92 -9.44 29.01
CA LEU A 350 -10.20 -9.06 28.38
C LEU A 350 -10.97 -8.05 29.25
N LEU A 351 -10.97 -8.22 30.58
CA LEU A 351 -11.56 -7.26 31.50
C LEU A 351 -10.90 -5.87 31.40
N LYS A 352 -9.56 -5.83 31.25
CA LYS A 352 -8.82 -4.57 31.02
C LYS A 352 -9.20 -3.96 29.67
N LEU A 353 -9.33 -4.77 28.63
CA LEU A 353 -9.75 -4.30 27.31
C LEU A 353 -11.15 -3.67 27.36
N PHE A 354 -12.10 -4.26 28.10
CA PHE A 354 -13.41 -3.64 28.34
C PHE A 354 -13.27 -2.27 29.05
N ASP A 355 -12.36 -2.14 30.02
CA ASP A 355 -12.12 -0.89 30.73
C ASP A 355 -11.47 0.16 29.83
N GLU A 356 -10.52 -0.24 28.97
CA GLU A 356 -9.91 0.63 27.94
C GLU A 356 -10.97 1.18 26.99
N VAL A 357 -11.82 0.31 26.43
CA VAL A 357 -12.92 0.69 25.53
C VAL A 357 -13.89 1.65 26.24
N GLN A 358 -14.30 1.33 27.47
CA GLN A 358 -15.26 2.15 28.23
C GLN A 358 -14.67 3.51 28.59
N SER A 359 -13.42 3.55 29.01
CA SER A 359 -12.74 4.81 29.41
C SER A 359 -12.53 5.79 28.25
N GLN A 360 -12.44 5.26 27.04
CA GLN A 360 -12.22 6.04 25.82
C GLN A 360 -13.46 6.24 24.97
N ARG A 361 -14.63 5.77 25.43
CA ARG A 361 -15.86 5.75 24.65
C ARG A 361 -16.21 7.10 23.99
N ASP A 362 -16.23 8.17 24.79
CA ASP A 362 -16.60 9.49 24.28
C ASP A 362 -15.55 10.08 23.32
N HIS A 363 -14.28 9.76 23.57
CA HIS A 363 -13.18 10.13 22.67
C HIS A 363 -13.31 9.40 21.33
N LEU A 364 -13.42 8.08 21.35
CA LEU A 364 -13.50 7.23 20.15
C LEU A 364 -14.77 7.53 19.34
N PHE A 365 -15.91 7.77 20.00
CA PHE A 365 -17.17 8.06 19.32
C PHE A 365 -17.08 9.31 18.43
N ASN A 366 -16.33 10.32 18.84
CA ASN A 366 -16.17 11.57 18.11
C ASN A 366 -14.85 11.65 17.34
N LEU A 367 -14.05 10.58 17.35
CA LEU A 367 -12.74 10.58 16.75
C LEU A 367 -12.84 10.53 15.23
N HIS A 368 -12.33 11.56 14.58
CA HIS A 368 -12.08 11.56 13.14
C HIS A 368 -10.79 10.82 12.87
N ILE A 369 -10.87 9.70 12.15
CA ILE A 369 -9.70 8.86 11.84
C ILE A 369 -9.60 8.66 10.33
N ASN A 370 -8.38 8.89 9.81
CA ASN A 370 -8.01 8.58 8.44
C ASN A 370 -6.57 8.03 8.45
N GLY A 371 -6.41 6.74 8.26
CA GLY A 371 -5.11 6.07 8.26
C GLY A 371 -5.21 4.61 8.70
N SER A 372 -4.10 3.89 8.72
CA SER A 372 -4.02 2.48 9.09
C SER A 372 -5.07 1.60 8.38
N GLY A 373 -5.26 1.80 7.07
CA GLY A 373 -6.28 1.11 6.29
C GLY A 373 -7.71 1.66 6.43
N PHE A 374 -8.01 2.45 7.46
CA PHE A 374 -9.32 3.04 7.69
C PHE A 374 -9.56 4.22 6.74
N ARG A 375 -10.69 4.21 6.02
CA ARG A 375 -11.10 5.23 5.05
C ARG A 375 -12.40 5.95 5.45
N GLY A 376 -12.94 5.62 6.64
CA GLY A 376 -14.12 6.29 7.21
C GLY A 376 -13.77 7.62 7.84
N ASP A 377 -14.79 8.44 8.10
CA ASP A 377 -14.65 9.74 8.73
C ASP A 377 -14.55 9.62 10.27
N THR A 378 -15.44 8.86 10.91
CA THR A 378 -15.48 8.68 12.36
C THR A 378 -15.25 7.23 12.75
N PHE A 379 -14.50 7.04 13.85
CA PHE A 379 -14.28 5.70 14.41
C PHE A 379 -15.57 5.08 14.95
N GLY A 380 -16.40 5.88 15.61
CA GLY A 380 -17.66 5.44 16.19
C GLY A 380 -17.51 4.72 17.54
N GLU A 381 -18.53 3.97 17.92
CA GLU A 381 -18.56 3.24 19.19
C GLU A 381 -17.97 1.84 18.99
N MET A 382 -17.05 1.43 19.88
CA MET A 382 -16.55 0.04 19.93
C MET A 382 -17.55 -0.84 20.63
N LEU A 383 -17.95 -1.93 19.98
CA LEU A 383 -18.96 -2.87 20.46
C LEU A 383 -18.37 -4.28 20.61
N PHE A 384 -18.82 -4.98 21.66
CA PHE A 384 -18.62 -6.41 21.82
C PHE A 384 -19.94 -7.14 21.55
N PHE A 385 -19.84 -8.24 20.81
CA PHE A 385 -20.94 -9.15 20.51
C PHE A 385 -20.68 -10.51 21.16
N GLY A 386 -21.72 -11.15 21.65
CA GLY A 386 -21.64 -12.50 22.25
C GLY A 386 -21.14 -12.53 23.69
N ILE A 387 -20.71 -11.42 24.28
CA ILE A 387 -20.24 -11.35 25.67
C ILE A 387 -20.51 -9.97 26.29
N GLN A 388 -20.74 -9.91 27.59
CA GLN A 388 -20.76 -8.69 28.38
C GLN A 388 -19.65 -8.74 29.44
N LYS A 389 -19.16 -7.59 29.88
CA LYS A 389 -18.09 -7.51 30.88
C LYS A 389 -18.41 -8.32 32.15
N ALA A 390 -19.66 -8.33 32.57
CA ALA A 390 -20.12 -9.06 33.78
C ALA A 390 -20.04 -10.58 33.64
N ASP A 391 -19.97 -11.09 32.42
CA ASP A 391 -19.95 -12.53 32.14
C ASP A 391 -18.51 -13.07 31.95
N VAL A 392 -17.51 -12.20 32.07
CA VAL A 392 -16.10 -12.58 31.89
C VAL A 392 -15.55 -13.22 33.16
N ASP A 393 -15.13 -14.47 33.05
CA ASP A 393 -14.35 -15.16 34.07
C ASP A 393 -12.86 -14.78 33.89
N PRO A 394 -12.22 -14.14 34.90
CA PRO A 394 -10.83 -13.70 34.79
C PRO A 394 -9.82 -14.85 34.60
N ASP A 395 -10.19 -16.07 35.01
CA ASP A 395 -9.33 -17.26 34.92
C ASP A 395 -9.59 -18.10 33.64
N ALA A 396 -10.58 -17.71 32.83
CA ALA A 396 -10.88 -18.37 31.56
C ALA A 396 -10.10 -17.75 30.40
N HIS A 397 -10.07 -18.46 29.26
CA HIS A 397 -9.49 -18.01 28.00
C HIS A 397 -10.60 -17.75 26.97
N TYR A 398 -10.43 -16.72 26.14
CA TYR A 398 -11.44 -16.27 25.17
C TYR A 398 -10.84 -16.08 23.78
N GLU A 399 -11.61 -16.45 22.77
CA GLU A 399 -11.33 -16.16 21.37
C GLU A 399 -12.30 -15.11 20.83
N ILE A 400 -11.76 -14.03 20.26
CA ILE A 400 -12.53 -12.87 19.78
C ILE A 400 -12.21 -12.62 18.31
N ALA A 401 -13.22 -12.60 17.46
CA ALA A 401 -13.08 -12.16 16.08
C ALA A 401 -13.10 -10.62 16.00
N SER A 402 -12.21 -10.03 15.24
CA SER A 402 -12.02 -8.58 15.15
C SER A 402 -11.37 -8.16 13.83
N LEU A 403 -10.80 -6.97 13.79
CA LEU A 403 -10.16 -6.37 12.62
C LEU A 403 -8.74 -5.90 12.97
N ASP A 404 -7.80 -6.12 12.05
CA ASP A 404 -6.37 -5.92 12.24
C ASP A 404 -5.98 -4.49 12.64
N HIS A 405 -6.66 -3.47 12.09
CA HIS A 405 -6.30 -2.09 12.37
C HIS A 405 -6.44 -1.73 13.86
N TYR A 406 -7.31 -2.38 14.64
CA TYR A 406 -7.43 -2.12 16.08
C TYR A 406 -6.17 -2.52 16.85
N TYR A 407 -5.46 -3.54 16.38
CA TYR A 407 -4.19 -3.96 16.98
C TYR A 407 -3.08 -2.91 16.84
N PHE A 408 -3.09 -2.17 15.75
CA PHE A 408 -2.08 -1.14 15.45
C PHE A 408 -2.42 0.26 16.00
N LEU A 409 -3.63 0.44 16.54
CA LEU A 409 -4.04 1.71 17.13
C LEU A 409 -3.55 1.85 18.59
N PRO A 410 -3.18 3.06 19.02
CA PRO A 410 -2.56 3.27 20.34
C PRO A 410 -3.56 3.24 21.52
N TRP A 411 -4.81 2.86 21.28
CA TRP A 411 -5.88 2.97 22.30
C TRP A 411 -6.19 1.67 23.02
N PHE A 412 -5.79 0.53 22.48
CA PHE A 412 -6.12 -0.80 22.99
C PHE A 412 -4.84 -1.55 23.40
N HIS A 413 -4.18 -1.05 24.45
CA HIS A 413 -2.89 -1.62 24.91
C HIS A 413 -3.01 -3.09 25.35
N SER A 414 -4.19 -3.49 25.83
CA SER A 414 -4.44 -4.89 26.21
C SER A 414 -4.29 -5.86 25.04
N LEU A 415 -4.53 -5.43 23.80
CA LEU A 415 -4.33 -6.26 22.61
C LEU A 415 -2.85 -6.64 22.40
N GLN A 416 -1.90 -5.82 22.84
CA GLN A 416 -0.47 -6.12 22.75
C GLN A 416 -0.03 -7.26 23.71
N SER A 417 -0.91 -7.62 24.67
CA SER A 417 -0.69 -8.73 25.60
C SER A 417 -1.45 -9.99 25.20
N ALA A 418 -2.20 -9.94 24.10
CA ALA A 418 -2.94 -11.05 23.53
C ALA A 418 -2.16 -11.71 22.39
N GLU A 419 -2.44 -12.98 22.13
CA GLU A 419 -1.99 -13.62 20.90
C GLU A 419 -2.98 -13.26 19.78
N VAL A 420 -2.47 -12.81 18.62
CA VAL A 420 -3.31 -12.41 17.49
C VAL A 420 -2.92 -13.18 16.24
N SER A 421 -3.92 -13.54 15.45
CA SER A 421 -3.74 -14.13 14.12
C SER A 421 -4.55 -13.34 13.10
N PHE A 422 -3.91 -12.95 11.99
CA PHE A 422 -4.53 -12.19 10.92
C PHE A 422 -4.98 -13.13 9.80
N ASP A 423 -6.10 -12.80 9.15
CA ASP A 423 -6.57 -13.49 7.95
C ASP A 423 -6.38 -12.58 6.72
N PHE A 424 -5.47 -12.96 5.84
CA PHE A 424 -5.16 -12.25 4.60
C PHE A 424 -5.78 -12.89 3.36
N HIS A 425 -6.66 -13.89 3.50
CA HIS A 425 -7.38 -14.50 2.37
C HIS A 425 -8.44 -13.57 1.76
N GLY A 426 -8.67 -12.42 2.37
CA GLY A 426 -9.55 -11.38 1.88
C GLY A 426 -9.74 -10.26 2.90
N ILE A 427 -9.94 -9.04 2.40
CA ILE A 427 -10.27 -7.90 3.25
C ILE A 427 -11.72 -7.96 3.75
N LEU A 428 -12.06 -7.16 4.75
CA LEU A 428 -13.40 -7.10 5.35
C LEU A 428 -14.53 -7.04 4.31
N ARG A 429 -14.36 -6.25 3.26
CA ARG A 429 -15.35 -6.09 2.19
C ARG A 429 -15.65 -7.42 1.47
N GLU A 430 -14.64 -8.25 1.26
CA GLU A 430 -14.77 -9.56 0.62
C GLU A 430 -15.43 -10.57 1.57
N LEU A 431 -15.08 -10.53 2.85
CA LEU A 431 -15.77 -11.31 3.88
C LEU A 431 -17.27 -10.97 3.91
N MET A 432 -17.62 -9.68 3.88
CA MET A 432 -19.02 -9.24 3.86
C MET A 432 -19.74 -9.63 2.57
N ALA A 433 -19.05 -9.58 1.42
CA ALA A 433 -19.60 -10.06 0.15
C ALA A 433 -19.97 -11.54 0.23
N ASN A 434 -19.07 -12.37 0.75
CA ASN A 434 -19.30 -13.81 0.95
C ASN A 434 -20.45 -14.07 1.95
N TYR A 435 -20.49 -13.30 3.04
CA TYR A 435 -21.58 -13.40 4.02
C TYR A 435 -22.94 -13.11 3.38
N TYR A 436 -23.06 -12.00 2.65
CA TYR A 436 -24.30 -11.63 1.99
C TYR A 436 -24.69 -12.62 0.89
N GLN A 437 -23.70 -13.12 0.13
CA GLN A 437 -23.96 -14.14 -0.88
C GLN A 437 -24.50 -15.44 -0.26
N ALA A 438 -23.96 -15.88 0.86
CA ALA A 438 -24.42 -17.08 1.56
C ALA A 438 -25.83 -16.94 2.13
N HIS A 439 -26.21 -15.73 2.60
CA HIS A 439 -27.51 -15.50 3.24
C HIS A 439 -28.61 -15.01 2.28
N TYR A 440 -28.23 -14.39 1.17
CA TYR A 440 -29.13 -13.73 0.21
C TYR A 440 -28.77 -14.08 -1.23
N ALA A 441 -28.37 -15.35 -1.47
CA ALA A 441 -28.12 -15.85 -2.83
C ALA A 441 -29.31 -15.61 -3.75
N PHE A 442 -29.06 -15.42 -5.03
CA PHE A 442 -30.09 -15.38 -6.04
C PHE A 442 -30.94 -16.66 -5.94
N LYS A 443 -32.19 -16.53 -5.51
CA LYS A 443 -33.16 -17.54 -5.85
C LYS A 443 -33.44 -17.32 -7.34
N GLU A 444 -32.97 -18.24 -8.17
CA GLU A 444 -33.43 -18.31 -9.55
C GLU A 444 -34.97 -18.29 -9.51
N ILE A 445 -35.55 -17.19 -9.96
CA ILE A 445 -36.96 -17.10 -10.17
C ILE A 445 -37.19 -17.84 -11.50
N TYR A 446 -37.46 -19.15 -11.41
CA TYR A 446 -37.95 -19.94 -12.52
C TYR A 446 -39.43 -19.60 -12.75
#